data_ca87001a8d56765c8db7bcfd58dff39d
#
_entry.id   ca87001a8d56765c8db7bcfd58dff39d
#
_cell.length_a   1.000
_cell.length_b   1.000
_cell.length_c   1.000
_cell.angle_alpha   90.00
_cell.angle_beta   90.00
_cell.angle_gamma   90.00
#
_symmetry.space_group_name_H-M   'P 1'
#
loop_
_entity.id
_entity.type
_entity.pdbx_description
1 polymer ?
#
loop_
_entity_poly.entity_id
_entity_poly.type
_entity_poly.pdbx_seq_one_letter_code
_entity_poly.pdbx_strand_id
1 'polypeptide(L)'
;AKRLAGSLIKPVTYLTALEQPDRYTLMTRLNDSPLVYTSSGQRWTPGNYDKRYHGRVTLRDALARSYNIPAVRVGLDMDVIKVVEMLQRLGLERELKPYPSLLLGAFEISPFEIAQV
;
A
#
# COMPACT_ATOMS: atom_id res chain seq x y z
N ALA A 1 6.37 0.20 17.07
CA ALA A 1 5.27 -0.59 16.60
C ALA A 1 4.53 0.08 15.45
N LYS A 2 4.08 1.31 15.65
CA LYS A 2 3.38 2.02 14.59
C LYS A 2 4.24 2.25 13.37
N ARG A 3 5.49 2.67 13.58
CA ARG A 3 6.42 2.86 12.47
C ARG A 3 6.70 1.57 11.74
N LEU A 4 6.85 0.50 12.52
CA LEU A 4 7.14 -0.79 11.95
C LEU A 4 6.01 -1.26 11.05
N ALA A 5 4.77 -1.09 11.52
CA ALA A 5 3.61 -1.44 10.73
C ALA A 5 3.57 -0.65 9.42
N GLY A 6 3.78 0.67 9.49
CA GLY A 6 3.77 1.52 8.30
C GLY A 6 4.86 1.14 7.31
N SER A 7 6.06 0.80 7.80
CA SER A 7 7.15 0.44 6.92
C SER A 7 6.99 -0.94 6.29
N LEU A 8 6.09 -1.78 6.83
CA LEU A 8 5.85 -3.12 6.28
C LEU A 8 4.80 -3.14 5.18
N ILE A 9 3.90 -2.17 5.13
CA ILE A 9 2.72 -2.26 4.25
C ILE A 9 3.12 -2.25 2.77
N LYS A 10 3.97 -1.33 2.35
CA LYS A 10 4.34 -1.28 0.94
C LYS A 10 5.08 -2.54 0.49
N PRO A 11 6.08 -3.04 1.23
CA PRO A 11 6.69 -4.33 0.88
C PRO A 11 5.69 -5.46 0.83
N VAL A 12 4.72 -5.50 1.75
CA VAL A 12 3.71 -6.55 1.76
C VAL A 12 2.78 -6.42 0.57
N THR A 13 2.41 -5.20 0.18
CA THR A 13 1.61 -4.98 -1.02
C THR A 13 2.31 -5.56 -2.25
N TYR A 14 3.61 -5.29 -2.41
CA TYR A 14 4.36 -5.79 -3.54
C TYR A 14 4.59 -7.30 -3.46
N LEU A 15 4.80 -7.84 -2.26
CA LEU A 15 4.89 -9.28 -2.09
C LEU A 15 3.60 -9.96 -2.55
N THR A 16 2.47 -9.39 -2.17
CA THR A 16 1.16 -9.89 -2.60
C THR A 16 1.06 -9.86 -4.12
N ALA A 17 1.52 -8.77 -4.75
CA ALA A 17 1.50 -8.64 -6.20
C ALA A 17 2.39 -9.70 -6.86
N LEU A 18 3.57 -9.96 -6.31
CA LEU A 18 4.51 -10.90 -6.88
C LEU A 18 4.05 -12.35 -6.76
N GLU A 19 3.02 -12.62 -5.96
CA GLU A 19 2.38 -13.92 -5.94
C GLU A 19 1.48 -14.14 -7.17
N GLN A 20 1.35 -13.13 -8.02
CA GLN A 20 0.58 -13.20 -9.25
C GLN A 20 1.52 -12.93 -10.43
N PRO A 21 2.43 -13.86 -10.75
CA PRO A 21 3.48 -13.59 -11.74
C PRO A 21 2.97 -13.33 -13.14
N ASP A 22 1.74 -13.73 -13.43
CA ASP A 22 1.11 -13.40 -14.71
C ASP A 22 0.72 -11.95 -14.82
N ARG A 23 0.63 -11.25 -13.69
CA ARG A 23 0.23 -9.84 -13.66
C ARG A 23 1.38 -8.93 -13.25
N TYR A 24 2.23 -9.38 -12.31
CA TYR A 24 3.25 -8.53 -11.71
C TYR A 24 4.57 -9.25 -11.61
N THR A 25 5.63 -8.57 -12.05
CA THR A 25 7.01 -8.96 -11.80
C THR A 25 7.77 -7.71 -11.33
N LEU A 26 9.01 -7.88 -10.92
CA LEU A 26 9.83 -6.74 -10.52
C LEU A 26 10.01 -5.73 -11.64
N MET A 27 9.90 -6.15 -12.87
CA MET A 27 10.08 -5.27 -14.04
C MET A 27 8.76 -4.71 -14.57
N THR A 28 7.64 -5.09 -13.98
CA THR A 28 6.35 -4.52 -14.35
C THR A 28 6.37 -3.01 -14.15
N ARG A 29 5.94 -2.27 -15.15
CA ARG A 29 5.89 -0.82 -15.06
C ARG A 29 4.61 -0.38 -14.41
N LEU A 30 4.77 0.46 -13.39
CA LEU A 30 3.67 1.00 -12.63
C LEU A 30 3.55 2.49 -12.91
N ASN A 31 2.34 3.00 -12.75
CA ASN A 31 2.06 4.38 -13.06
C ASN A 31 2.20 5.24 -11.80
N ASP A 32 3.16 6.16 -11.80
CA ASP A 32 3.37 7.11 -10.72
C ASP A 32 2.90 8.48 -11.17
N SER A 33 1.61 8.62 -11.32
CA SER A 33 0.97 9.86 -11.75
C SER A 33 -0.18 10.19 -10.79
N PRO A 34 -0.75 11.40 -10.86
CA PRO A 34 -1.82 11.78 -9.94
C PRO A 34 -2.92 10.75 -9.89
N LEU A 35 -3.34 10.42 -8.67
CA LEU A 35 -4.39 9.45 -8.42
C LEU A 35 -5.45 10.08 -7.54
N VAL A 36 -6.70 9.95 -7.97
CA VAL A 36 -7.84 10.34 -7.17
C VAL A 36 -8.70 9.10 -6.95
N TYR A 37 -8.94 8.78 -5.69
CA TYR A 37 -9.80 7.66 -5.33
C TYR A 37 -11.03 8.20 -4.62
N THR A 38 -12.21 7.88 -5.12
CA THR A 38 -13.47 8.34 -4.54
C THR A 38 -14.27 7.14 -4.07
N SER A 39 -14.74 7.20 -2.82
CA SER A 39 -15.56 6.14 -2.24
C SER A 39 -16.48 6.75 -1.21
N SER A 40 -17.76 6.39 -1.28
CA SER A 40 -18.79 6.84 -0.33
C SER A 40 -18.79 8.36 -0.15
N GLY A 41 -18.65 9.10 -1.25
CA GLY A 41 -18.65 10.55 -1.23
C GLY A 41 -17.37 11.19 -0.73
N GLN A 42 -16.40 10.39 -0.35
CA GLN A 42 -15.10 10.90 0.09
C GLN A 42 -14.07 10.77 -1.00
N ARG A 43 -13.19 11.74 -1.06
CA ARG A 43 -12.16 11.85 -2.08
C ARG A 43 -10.79 11.74 -1.42
N TRP A 44 -9.94 10.88 -1.99
CA TRP A 44 -8.60 10.68 -1.47
C TRP A 44 -7.58 10.83 -2.59
N THR A 45 -6.60 11.68 -2.36
CA THR A 45 -5.54 11.95 -3.33
C THR A 45 -4.19 11.66 -2.70
N PRO A 46 -3.76 10.39 -2.69
CA PRO A 46 -2.45 10.07 -2.11
C PRO A 46 -1.34 10.73 -2.92
N GLY A 47 -0.26 11.07 -2.24
CA GLY A 47 0.90 11.68 -2.86
C GLY A 47 2.18 11.01 -2.43
N ASN A 48 3.23 11.20 -3.20
CA ASN A 48 4.54 10.72 -2.85
C ASN A 48 5.18 11.63 -1.80
N TYR A 49 6.15 11.09 -1.08
CA TYR A 49 6.82 11.81 -0.02
C TYR A 49 7.54 13.06 -0.56
N ASP A 50 8.13 12.95 -1.73
CA ASP A 50 8.83 14.07 -2.37
C ASP A 50 7.91 15.04 -3.11
N LYS A 51 6.60 14.78 -3.08
CA LYS A 51 5.57 15.60 -3.72
C LYS A 51 5.75 15.69 -5.23
N ARG A 52 6.38 14.68 -5.82
CA ARG A 52 6.61 14.62 -7.27
C ARG A 52 5.95 13.38 -7.86
N TYR A 53 5.78 13.43 -9.17
CA TYR A 53 5.31 12.29 -9.94
C TYR A 53 6.44 11.85 -10.87
N HIS A 54 6.60 10.53 -11.03
CA HIS A 54 7.76 9.97 -11.70
C HIS A 54 7.42 9.22 -12.98
N GLY A 55 6.16 9.33 -13.41
CA GLY A 55 5.71 8.67 -14.63
C GLY A 55 5.66 7.17 -14.48
N ARG A 56 6.15 6.44 -15.46
CA ARG A 56 6.15 4.98 -15.41
C ARG A 56 7.43 4.49 -14.79
N VAL A 57 7.32 3.75 -13.72
CA VAL A 57 8.47 3.20 -12.98
C VAL A 57 8.30 1.70 -12.86
N THR A 58 9.41 0.97 -12.73
CA THR A 58 9.29 -0.46 -12.47
C THR A 58 8.83 -0.70 -11.04
N LEU A 59 8.20 -1.84 -10.80
CA LEU A 59 7.81 -2.25 -9.46
C LEU A 59 9.05 -2.25 -8.55
N ARG A 60 10.18 -2.73 -9.07
CA ARG A 60 11.43 -2.75 -8.31
C ARG A 60 11.82 -1.36 -7.84
N ASP A 61 11.79 -0.37 -8.74
CA ASP A 61 12.17 1.01 -8.39
C ASP A 61 11.14 1.64 -7.45
N ALA A 62 9.86 1.38 -7.68
CA ALA A 62 8.82 1.89 -6.82
C ALA A 62 8.98 1.39 -5.38
N LEU A 63 9.33 0.12 -5.24
CA LEU A 63 9.60 -0.46 -3.93
C LEU A 63 10.87 0.12 -3.31
N ALA A 64 11.96 0.18 -4.08
CA ALA A 64 13.25 0.66 -3.58
C ALA A 64 13.17 2.12 -3.13
N ARG A 65 12.43 2.94 -3.84
CA ARG A 65 12.28 4.36 -3.53
C ARG A 65 11.08 4.65 -2.65
N SER A 66 10.29 3.63 -2.35
CA SER A 66 9.12 3.73 -1.48
C SER A 66 8.10 4.76 -1.97
N TYR A 67 7.85 4.79 -3.27
CA TYR A 67 6.82 5.66 -3.82
C TYR A 67 5.45 5.23 -3.33
N ASN A 68 4.62 6.19 -2.96
CA ASN A 68 3.29 5.90 -2.42
C ASN A 68 2.27 5.58 -3.51
N ILE A 69 2.24 6.38 -4.57
CA ILE A 69 1.18 6.26 -5.58
C ILE A 69 1.20 4.90 -6.27
N PRO A 70 2.36 4.39 -6.75
CA PRO A 70 2.37 3.06 -7.35
C PRO A 70 1.90 1.97 -6.40
N ALA A 71 2.28 2.06 -5.13
CA ALA A 71 1.87 1.07 -4.13
C ALA A 71 0.35 1.08 -3.95
N VAL A 72 -0.24 2.26 -3.89
CA VAL A 72 -1.69 2.39 -3.76
C VAL A 72 -2.38 1.82 -5.00
N ARG A 73 -1.88 2.13 -6.20
CA ARG A 73 -2.48 1.62 -7.42
C ARG A 73 -2.46 0.09 -7.47
N VAL A 74 -1.33 -0.50 -7.10
CA VAL A 74 -1.21 -1.97 -7.09
C VAL A 74 -2.17 -2.57 -6.08
N GLY A 75 -2.22 -2.01 -4.87
CA GLY A 75 -3.13 -2.52 -3.84
C GLY A 75 -4.59 -2.39 -4.24
N LEU A 76 -4.98 -1.29 -4.88
CA LEU A 76 -6.34 -1.12 -5.35
C LEU A 76 -6.66 -2.08 -6.50
N ASP A 77 -5.70 -2.30 -7.38
CA ASP A 77 -5.88 -3.20 -8.52
C ASP A 77 -6.08 -4.65 -8.07
N MET A 78 -5.35 -5.07 -7.05
CA MET A 78 -5.50 -6.42 -6.49
C MET A 78 -6.69 -6.57 -5.56
N ASP A 79 -7.19 -5.47 -5.02
CA ASP A 79 -8.11 -5.39 -3.90
C ASP A 79 -7.36 -5.38 -2.57
N VAL A 80 -7.66 -4.37 -1.75
CA VAL A 80 -6.98 -4.16 -0.47
C VAL A 80 -7.10 -5.38 0.45
N ILE A 81 -8.20 -6.14 0.33
CA ILE A 81 -8.37 -7.34 1.15
C ILE A 81 -7.26 -8.36 0.92
N LYS A 82 -6.68 -8.40 -0.27
CA LYS A 82 -5.58 -9.32 -0.55
C LYS A 82 -4.35 -8.94 0.26
N VAL A 83 -4.12 -7.66 0.44
CA VAL A 83 -3.01 -7.19 1.26
C VAL A 83 -3.26 -7.52 2.73
N VAL A 84 -4.50 -7.35 3.20
CA VAL A 84 -4.88 -7.73 4.55
C VAL A 84 -4.66 -9.22 4.78
N GLU A 85 -5.09 -10.05 3.84
CA GLU A 85 -4.89 -11.49 3.94
C GLU A 85 -3.41 -11.86 4.01
N MET A 86 -2.58 -11.20 3.23
CA MET A 86 -1.14 -11.44 3.28
C MET A 86 -0.57 -11.05 4.64
N LEU A 87 -0.98 -9.92 5.18
CA LEU A 87 -0.52 -9.50 6.51
C LEU A 87 -0.88 -10.55 7.55
N GLN A 88 -2.07 -11.11 7.48
CA GLN A 88 -2.51 -12.14 8.41
C GLN A 88 -1.70 -13.42 8.24
N ARG A 89 -1.38 -13.78 7.00
CA ARG A 89 -0.53 -14.94 6.73
C ARG A 89 0.87 -14.76 7.29
N LEU A 90 1.35 -13.53 7.35
CA LEU A 90 2.67 -13.20 7.89
C LEU A 90 2.66 -13.07 9.41
N GLY A 91 1.52 -13.28 10.05
CA GLY A 91 1.44 -13.33 11.50
C GLY A 91 0.78 -12.15 12.17
N LEU A 92 0.26 -11.19 11.41
CA LEU A 92 -0.46 -10.08 12.01
C LEU A 92 -1.81 -10.61 12.50
N GLU A 93 -2.04 -10.55 13.80
CA GLU A 93 -3.23 -11.13 14.40
C GLU A 93 -4.39 -10.16 14.52
N ARG A 94 -4.13 -8.86 14.40
CA ARG A 94 -5.20 -7.90 14.58
C ARG A 94 -6.10 -7.85 13.34
N GLU A 95 -7.35 -7.57 13.58
CA GLU A 95 -8.30 -7.40 12.51
C GLU A 95 -8.11 -6.03 11.87
N LEU A 96 -7.95 -6.02 10.56
CA LEU A 96 -7.78 -4.79 9.81
C LEU A 96 -8.94 -4.63 8.85
N LYS A 97 -9.43 -3.42 8.73
CA LYS A 97 -10.44 -3.10 7.74
C LYS A 97 -9.75 -2.76 6.41
N PRO A 98 -10.27 -3.27 5.29
CA PRO A 98 -9.60 -3.07 4.01
C PRO A 98 -9.88 -1.70 3.40
N TYR A 99 -9.56 -0.65 4.12
CA TYR A 99 -9.66 0.71 3.60
C TYR A 99 -8.42 1.02 2.74
N PRO A 100 -8.59 1.78 1.65
CA PRO A 100 -7.45 2.11 0.79
C PRO A 100 -6.30 2.81 1.53
N SER A 101 -6.59 3.61 2.54
CA SER A 101 -5.56 4.28 3.33
C SER A 101 -4.62 3.29 4.03
N LEU A 102 -5.05 2.04 4.23
CA LEU A 102 -4.20 1.00 4.79
C LEU A 102 -2.94 0.82 3.94
N LEU A 103 -3.04 1.02 2.63
CA LEU A 103 -1.93 0.81 1.71
C LEU A 103 -0.75 1.74 1.97
N LEU A 104 -0.96 2.83 2.69
CA LEU A 104 0.11 3.74 3.10
C LEU A 104 0.44 3.60 4.58
N GLY A 105 -0.01 2.53 5.21
CA GLY A 105 0.25 2.30 6.63
C GLY A 105 -0.64 3.08 7.56
N ALA A 106 -1.68 3.71 7.03
CA ALA A 106 -2.64 4.41 7.86
C ALA A 106 -3.62 3.40 8.45
N PHE A 107 -3.11 2.52 9.29
CA PHE A 107 -3.99 1.70 10.11
C PHE A 107 -4.83 2.65 10.91
N GLU A 108 -6.03 2.42 11.11
CA GLU A 108 -6.81 3.23 12.01
C GLU A 108 -6.39 2.97 13.45
N ILE A 109 -5.12 3.23 13.69
CA ILE A 109 -4.58 3.12 15.03
C ILE A 109 -4.89 4.43 15.72
N SER A 110 -5.90 4.39 16.57
CA SER A 110 -6.23 5.55 17.39
C SER A 110 -5.07 5.85 18.35
N PRO A 111 -5.01 7.05 18.90
CA PRO A 111 -4.00 7.34 19.92
C PRO A 111 -4.03 6.35 21.07
N PHE A 112 -5.21 5.83 21.40
CA PHE A 112 -5.36 4.83 22.44
C PHE A 112 -4.63 3.54 22.07
N GLU A 113 -4.80 3.06 20.84
CA GLU A 113 -4.12 1.85 20.40
C GLU A 113 -2.61 2.06 20.31
N ILE A 114 -2.19 3.25 19.89
CA ILE A 114 -0.77 3.57 19.85
C ILE A 114 -0.15 3.42 21.23
N ALA A 115 -0.86 3.84 22.25
CA ALA A 115 -0.37 3.74 23.62
C ALA A 115 -0.24 2.30 24.11
N GLN A 116 -0.99 1.39 23.52
CA GLN A 116 -0.95 -0.02 23.86
C GLN A 116 0.19 -0.76 23.17
N VAL A 117 0.76 -0.19 22.17
CA VAL A 117 1.80 -0.79 21.39
C VAL A 117 3.16 -0.35 21.90
#